data_6a78345eb0876dc00520825b2c3a5655
#
_entry.id   6a78345eb0876dc00520825b2c3a5655
#
_cell.length_a   1.000
_cell.length_b   1.000
_cell.length_c   1.000
_cell.angle_alpha   90.00
_cell.angle_beta   90.00
_cell.angle_gamma   90.00
#
_symmetry.space_group_name_H-M   'P 1'
#
loop_
_entity.id
_entity.type
_entity.pdbx_description
1 polymer ?
#
loop_
_entity_poly.entity_id
_entity_poly.type
_entity_poly.pdbx_seq_one_letter_code
_entity_poly.pdbx_strand_id
1 'polypeptide(L)'
;MDFTIVTPSYGQLDYLGCCIASVADQEGVSIEHIVQDGGTARFNEFAETMSKRWPNRPNYRRVMISEPDSGMYDAINKGLKKGTGLICAYLNCDEQYLPGILLKVKEKHLADCSVDLWLGDVIVIQKDGEGVCHRKMILPTLSHTWTCHFGALTAGIFFSRKLVEDGLLFDTSYLIASDAEWYTRILRAHKRVKLMRIPAATFVDSGENLGLGPRAVAERERLDSTAPLYMRGLRPLWILLHRFKRFIAGAHRAESIDWSIYVSRSSSRIGYHAKNLRTTWPGRFWSR
;
A
#
# COMPACT_ATOMS: atom_id res chain seq x y z
N MET A 1 -2.05 -1.05 -20.89
CA MET A 1 -1.76 -1.89 -19.71
C MET A 1 -2.93 -1.81 -18.74
N ASP A 2 -3.29 -2.91 -18.08
CA ASP A 2 -4.30 -2.88 -17.01
C ASP A 2 -3.77 -2.12 -15.81
N PHE A 3 -2.53 -2.40 -15.41
CA PHE A 3 -1.93 -1.83 -14.21
C PHE A 3 -0.64 -1.05 -14.46
N THR A 4 -0.46 0.03 -13.70
CA THR A 4 0.84 0.61 -13.36
C THR A 4 1.09 0.37 -11.87
N ILE A 5 2.09 -0.43 -11.56
CA ILE A 5 2.55 -0.66 -10.19
C ILE A 5 3.88 0.07 -10.01
N VAL A 6 3.96 0.95 -9.01
CA VAL A 6 5.20 1.65 -8.68
C VAL A 6 5.80 1.07 -7.41
N THR A 7 7.08 0.72 -7.46
CA THR A 7 7.83 0.29 -6.27
C THR A 7 8.95 1.29 -5.99
N PRO A 8 8.81 2.14 -4.96
CA PRO A 8 9.93 2.96 -4.49
C PRO A 8 10.95 2.07 -3.77
N SER A 9 12.23 2.33 -3.93
CA SER A 9 13.31 1.54 -3.33
C SER A 9 14.47 2.43 -2.89
N TYR A 10 15.07 2.07 -1.75
CA TYR A 10 16.35 2.63 -1.32
C TYR A 10 17.03 1.67 -0.32
N GLY A 11 18.16 1.09 -0.69
CA GLY A 11 19.02 0.30 0.20
C GLY A 11 18.50 -1.10 0.58
N GLN A 12 17.35 -1.57 0.07
CA GLN A 12 16.68 -2.81 0.53
C GLN A 12 16.51 -3.84 -0.60
N LEU A 13 17.60 -4.17 -1.31
CA LEU A 13 17.56 -5.02 -2.52
C LEU A 13 17.01 -6.43 -2.27
N ASP A 14 17.24 -7.03 -1.10
CA ASP A 14 16.73 -8.37 -0.76
C ASP A 14 15.18 -8.37 -0.71
N TYR A 15 14.58 -7.38 -0.05
CA TYR A 15 13.14 -7.20 -0.03
C TYR A 15 12.60 -6.85 -1.42
N LEU A 16 13.25 -5.94 -2.13
CA LEU A 16 12.87 -5.54 -3.47
C LEU A 16 12.79 -6.75 -4.43
N GLY A 17 13.69 -7.73 -4.31
CA GLY A 17 13.64 -8.96 -5.11
C GLY A 17 12.35 -9.76 -4.87
N CYS A 18 11.87 -9.85 -3.63
CA CYS A 18 10.62 -10.53 -3.27
C CYS A 18 9.38 -9.72 -3.73
N CYS A 19 9.42 -8.40 -3.59
CA CYS A 19 8.39 -7.51 -4.11
C CYS A 19 8.24 -7.68 -5.63
N ILE A 20 9.34 -7.59 -6.39
CA ILE A 20 9.33 -7.79 -7.85
C ILE A 20 8.75 -9.14 -8.23
N ALA A 21 9.14 -10.23 -7.54
CA ALA A 21 8.60 -11.55 -7.79
C ALA A 21 7.08 -11.59 -7.61
N SER A 22 6.57 -10.97 -6.55
CA SER A 22 5.15 -10.96 -6.21
C SER A 22 4.28 -10.16 -7.19
N VAL A 23 4.86 -9.20 -7.91
CA VAL A 23 4.19 -8.48 -9.00
C VAL A 23 4.33 -9.24 -10.32
N ALA A 24 5.50 -9.82 -10.55
CA ALA A 24 5.79 -10.53 -11.80
C ALA A 24 5.01 -11.84 -11.96
N ASP A 25 4.61 -12.51 -10.90
CA ASP A 25 3.85 -13.77 -10.93
C ASP A 25 2.32 -13.58 -11.00
N GLN A 26 1.84 -12.34 -11.04
CA GLN A 26 0.40 -12.09 -11.22
C GLN A 26 -0.04 -12.48 -12.65
N GLU A 27 -1.11 -13.26 -12.73
CA GLU A 27 -1.64 -13.78 -13.97
C GLU A 27 -2.97 -13.15 -14.37
N GLY A 28 -3.38 -13.28 -15.64
CA GLY A 28 -4.65 -12.77 -16.16
C GLY A 28 -4.73 -11.25 -16.33
N VAL A 29 -3.63 -10.53 -16.15
CA VAL A 29 -3.55 -9.07 -16.24
C VAL A 29 -2.32 -8.61 -17.01
N SER A 30 -2.35 -7.41 -17.55
CA SER A 30 -1.19 -6.74 -18.14
C SER A 30 -0.64 -5.67 -17.20
N ILE A 31 0.65 -5.76 -16.88
CA ILE A 31 1.29 -4.96 -15.83
C ILE A 31 2.48 -4.18 -16.39
N GLU A 32 2.51 -2.91 -16.09
CA GLU A 32 3.69 -2.08 -16.16
C GLU A 32 4.20 -1.84 -14.73
N HIS A 33 5.33 -2.48 -14.39
CA HIS A 33 5.97 -2.40 -13.08
C HIS A 33 7.14 -1.42 -13.14
N ILE A 34 7.03 -0.29 -12.50
CA ILE A 34 8.07 0.75 -12.46
C ILE A 34 8.75 0.72 -11.09
N VAL A 35 9.99 0.27 -11.07
CA VAL A 35 10.84 0.32 -9.88
C VAL A 35 11.64 1.60 -9.93
N GLN A 36 11.37 2.48 -8.96
CA GLN A 36 12.02 3.79 -8.84
C GLN A 36 12.94 3.76 -7.62
N ASP A 37 14.24 3.62 -7.87
CA ASP A 37 15.27 3.55 -6.83
C ASP A 37 15.94 4.90 -6.60
N GLY A 38 16.19 5.25 -5.34
CA GLY A 38 16.76 6.52 -4.90
C GLY A 38 18.28 6.63 -4.98
N GLY A 39 18.95 5.73 -5.73
CA GLY A 39 20.42 5.72 -5.88
C GLY A 39 21.11 4.67 -5.01
N THR A 40 20.53 3.50 -4.84
CA THR A 40 21.13 2.38 -4.10
C THR A 40 22.41 1.88 -4.76
N ALA A 41 23.45 1.70 -3.98
CA ALA A 41 24.69 1.09 -4.44
C ALA A 41 24.41 -0.30 -5.05
N ARG A 42 25.06 -0.61 -6.17
CA ARG A 42 24.91 -1.89 -6.91
C ARG A 42 23.50 -2.17 -7.46
N PHE A 43 22.65 -1.17 -7.56
CA PHE A 43 21.30 -1.34 -8.11
C PHE A 43 21.33 -1.89 -9.56
N ASN A 44 22.26 -1.47 -10.40
CA ASN A 44 22.36 -1.95 -11.78
C ASN A 44 22.67 -3.45 -11.86
N GLU A 45 23.58 -3.96 -11.02
CA GLU A 45 23.87 -5.40 -10.93
C GLU A 45 22.63 -6.19 -10.46
N PHE A 46 21.92 -5.65 -9.49
CA PHE A 46 20.66 -6.22 -9.03
C PHE A 46 19.61 -6.21 -10.15
N ALA A 47 19.47 -5.12 -10.91
CA ALA A 47 18.52 -5.00 -12.00
C ALA A 47 18.79 -6.03 -13.12
N GLU A 48 20.06 -6.27 -13.47
CA GLU A 48 20.46 -7.32 -14.41
C GLU A 48 20.07 -8.71 -13.90
N THR A 49 20.33 -8.99 -12.62
CA THR A 49 19.95 -10.26 -11.99
C THR A 49 18.44 -10.48 -12.02
N MET A 50 17.67 -9.44 -11.67
CA MET A 50 16.21 -9.51 -11.73
C MET A 50 15.66 -9.63 -13.15
N SER A 51 16.34 -9.06 -14.14
CA SER A 51 15.96 -9.18 -15.56
C SER A 51 16.12 -10.61 -16.08
N LYS A 52 17.13 -11.32 -15.61
CA LYS A 52 17.31 -12.75 -15.93
C LYS A 52 16.30 -13.64 -15.21
N ARG A 53 16.02 -13.36 -13.94
CA ARG A 53 15.14 -14.18 -13.11
C ARG A 53 13.66 -13.98 -13.43
N TRP A 54 13.26 -12.74 -13.66
CA TRP A 54 11.90 -12.32 -13.98
C TRP A 54 11.90 -11.47 -15.26
N PRO A 55 12.06 -12.08 -16.44
CA PRO A 55 12.15 -11.36 -17.70
C PRO A 55 10.83 -10.65 -18.05
N ASN A 56 10.93 -9.61 -18.83
CA ASN A 56 9.76 -8.99 -19.46
C ASN A 56 9.06 -9.99 -20.39
N ARG A 57 7.75 -9.91 -20.49
CA ARG A 57 6.86 -10.76 -21.31
C ARG A 57 5.70 -9.90 -21.82
N PRO A 58 4.90 -10.38 -22.78
CA PRO A 58 3.83 -9.57 -23.39
C PRO A 58 2.87 -8.90 -22.39
N ASN A 59 2.61 -9.56 -21.28
CA ASN A 59 1.69 -9.08 -20.22
C ASN A 59 2.41 -8.54 -18.96
N TYR A 60 3.74 -8.49 -18.95
CA TYR A 60 4.53 -7.96 -17.83
C TYR A 60 5.74 -7.19 -18.35
N ARG A 61 5.70 -5.88 -18.21
CA ARG A 61 6.83 -4.99 -18.52
C ARG A 61 7.35 -4.36 -17.23
N ARG A 62 8.61 -4.58 -16.92
CA ARG A 62 9.28 -3.91 -15.82
C ARG A 62 10.30 -2.89 -16.33
N VAL A 63 10.27 -1.70 -15.70
CA VAL A 63 11.25 -0.63 -15.92
C VAL A 63 11.93 -0.38 -14.58
N MET A 64 13.25 -0.44 -14.54
CA MET A 64 14.05 -0.22 -13.34
C MET A 64 14.90 1.03 -13.54
N ILE A 65 14.68 2.03 -12.68
CA ILE A 65 15.30 3.36 -12.76
C ILE A 65 15.97 3.63 -11.43
N SER A 66 17.25 4.01 -11.46
CA SER A 66 17.97 4.49 -10.28
C SER A 66 18.39 5.94 -10.51
N GLU A 67 17.79 6.84 -9.77
CA GLU A 67 18.07 8.27 -9.81
C GLU A 67 17.78 8.91 -8.44
N PRO A 68 18.51 9.93 -8.03
CA PRO A 68 18.22 10.62 -6.76
C PRO A 68 16.77 11.11 -6.70
N ASP A 69 16.17 10.97 -5.53
CA ASP A 69 14.83 11.47 -5.22
C ASP A 69 14.81 12.26 -3.91
N SER A 70 13.69 12.94 -3.67
CA SER A 70 13.44 13.71 -2.45
C SER A 70 12.71 12.88 -1.37
N GLY A 71 12.69 11.55 -1.51
CA GLY A 71 12.01 10.62 -0.64
C GLY A 71 10.98 9.75 -1.36
N MET A 72 10.43 8.79 -0.62
CA MET A 72 9.55 7.74 -1.12
C MET A 72 8.42 8.26 -2.02
N TYR A 73 7.74 9.33 -1.62
CA TYR A 73 6.60 9.87 -2.38
C TYR A 73 7.00 10.60 -3.66
N ASP A 74 8.22 11.15 -3.73
CA ASP A 74 8.78 11.67 -4.97
C ASP A 74 9.05 10.53 -5.95
N ALA A 75 9.66 9.44 -5.48
CA ALA A 75 9.85 8.23 -6.27
C ALA A 75 8.52 7.67 -6.79
N ILE A 76 7.49 7.58 -5.93
CA ILE A 76 6.16 7.11 -6.33
C ILE A 76 5.57 8.02 -7.41
N ASN A 77 5.60 9.34 -7.21
CA ASN A 77 5.07 10.31 -8.18
C ASN A 77 5.79 10.23 -9.54
N LYS A 78 7.12 10.09 -9.52
CA LYS A 78 7.91 9.89 -10.75
C LYS A 78 7.45 8.64 -11.52
N GLY A 79 7.26 7.53 -10.80
CA GLY A 79 6.76 6.29 -11.38
C GLY A 79 5.33 6.41 -11.92
N LEU A 80 4.41 7.00 -11.16
CA LEU A 80 3.01 7.20 -11.57
C LEU A 80 2.88 8.06 -12.83
N LYS A 81 3.72 9.10 -12.98
CA LYS A 81 3.74 9.96 -14.17
C LYS A 81 4.26 9.24 -15.42
N LYS A 82 5.16 8.27 -15.26
CA LYS A 82 5.71 7.48 -16.37
C LYS A 82 4.78 6.37 -16.82
N GLY A 83 3.92 5.88 -15.95
CA GLY A 83 3.07 4.74 -16.22
C GLY A 83 1.84 5.05 -17.06
N THR A 84 1.26 4.03 -17.69
CA THR A 84 0.14 4.12 -18.64
C THR A 84 -1.05 3.20 -18.30
N GLY A 85 -0.95 2.41 -17.23
CA GLY A 85 -1.99 1.47 -16.81
C GLY A 85 -3.26 2.17 -16.34
N LEU A 86 -4.41 1.58 -16.60
CA LEU A 86 -5.73 2.11 -16.21
C LEU A 86 -5.93 2.16 -14.69
N ILE A 87 -5.34 1.20 -13.98
CA ILE A 87 -5.35 1.09 -12.53
C ILE A 87 -3.93 1.32 -12.04
N CYS A 88 -3.77 2.19 -11.07
CA CYS A 88 -2.50 2.52 -10.44
C CYS A 88 -2.45 1.96 -9.02
N ALA A 89 -1.26 1.59 -8.59
CA ALA A 89 -0.96 1.31 -7.20
C ALA A 89 0.53 1.54 -6.92
N TYR A 90 0.89 1.67 -5.67
CA TYR A 90 2.29 1.50 -5.29
C TYR A 90 2.43 0.41 -4.23
N LEU A 91 3.56 -0.24 -4.24
CA LEU A 91 3.92 -1.33 -3.35
C LEU A 91 5.34 -1.06 -2.87
N ASN A 92 5.53 -0.85 -1.58
CA ASN A 92 6.87 -0.63 -1.04
C ASN A 92 7.75 -1.86 -1.25
N CYS A 93 9.05 -1.68 -1.28
CA CYS A 93 9.98 -2.78 -1.59
C CYS A 93 9.95 -3.94 -0.59
N ASP A 94 9.46 -3.72 0.63
CA ASP A 94 9.27 -4.73 1.69
C ASP A 94 7.84 -5.31 1.76
N GLU A 95 6.98 -4.94 0.81
CA GLU A 95 5.60 -5.43 0.69
C GLU A 95 5.46 -6.41 -0.47
N GLN A 96 4.47 -7.29 -0.43
CA GLN A 96 4.21 -8.25 -1.51
C GLN A 96 2.71 -8.41 -1.78
N TYR A 97 2.33 -8.47 -3.06
CA TYR A 97 0.99 -8.86 -3.44
C TYR A 97 0.73 -10.35 -3.21
N LEU A 98 -0.48 -10.67 -2.77
CA LEU A 98 -0.94 -12.05 -2.70
C LEU A 98 -1.31 -12.59 -4.10
N PRO A 99 -1.26 -13.91 -4.30
CA PRO A 99 -1.54 -14.53 -5.60
C PRO A 99 -2.91 -14.13 -6.14
N GLY A 100 -2.96 -13.75 -7.43
CA GLY A 100 -4.20 -13.47 -8.17
C GLY A 100 -4.94 -12.20 -7.74
N ILE A 101 -4.35 -11.35 -6.88
CA ILE A 101 -5.05 -10.14 -6.41
C ILE A 101 -5.29 -9.14 -7.54
N LEU A 102 -4.34 -8.95 -8.44
CA LEU A 102 -4.51 -7.96 -9.51
C LEU A 102 -5.65 -8.34 -10.46
N LEU A 103 -5.85 -9.64 -10.73
CA LEU A 103 -7.02 -10.09 -11.50
C LEU A 103 -8.33 -9.71 -10.79
N LYS A 104 -8.44 -9.98 -9.49
CA LYS A 104 -9.63 -9.61 -8.70
C LYS A 104 -9.88 -8.09 -8.67
N VAL A 105 -8.82 -7.27 -8.62
CA VAL A 105 -8.93 -5.80 -8.72
C VAL A 105 -9.45 -5.39 -10.08
N LYS A 106 -8.90 -5.96 -11.16
CA LYS A 106 -9.35 -5.71 -12.54
C LYS A 106 -10.82 -6.06 -12.72
N GLU A 107 -11.26 -7.22 -12.27
CA GLU A 107 -12.67 -7.63 -12.33
C GLU A 107 -13.60 -6.64 -11.61
N LYS A 108 -13.22 -6.21 -10.40
CA LYS A 108 -13.99 -5.21 -9.65
C LYS A 108 -14.02 -3.84 -10.35
N HIS A 109 -12.92 -3.42 -10.93
CA HIS A 109 -12.85 -2.17 -11.68
C HIS A 109 -13.71 -2.23 -12.95
N LEU A 110 -13.69 -3.35 -13.68
CA LEU A 110 -14.54 -3.55 -14.86
C LEU A 110 -16.04 -3.61 -14.50
N ALA A 111 -16.37 -4.18 -13.34
CA ALA A 111 -17.75 -4.24 -12.85
C ALA A 111 -18.29 -2.86 -12.43
N ASP A 112 -17.42 -1.94 -11.99
CA ASP A 112 -17.80 -0.56 -11.63
C ASP A 112 -16.66 0.42 -11.89
N CYS A 113 -16.55 0.88 -13.14
CA CYS A 113 -15.52 1.84 -13.58
C CYS A 113 -15.68 3.25 -12.95
N SER A 114 -16.77 3.51 -12.22
CA SER A 114 -16.99 4.78 -11.54
C SER A 114 -16.33 4.86 -10.16
N VAL A 115 -15.73 3.78 -9.69
CA VAL A 115 -14.97 3.75 -8.44
C VAL A 115 -13.56 4.27 -8.70
N ASP A 116 -13.19 5.30 -7.95
CA ASP A 116 -11.88 5.92 -8.06
C ASP A 116 -10.81 5.17 -7.26
N LEU A 117 -11.21 4.47 -6.16
CA LEU A 117 -10.26 3.85 -5.25
C LEU A 117 -10.84 2.57 -4.62
N TRP A 118 -10.06 1.49 -4.67
CA TRP A 118 -10.36 0.21 -4.05
C TRP A 118 -9.41 -0.07 -2.88
N LEU A 119 -9.97 -0.54 -1.76
CA LEU A 119 -9.23 -0.90 -0.55
C LEU A 119 -9.35 -2.39 -0.28
N GLY A 120 -8.22 -3.10 -0.28
CA GLY A 120 -8.09 -4.50 0.13
C GLY A 120 -7.53 -4.62 1.54
N ASP A 121 -7.79 -5.76 2.17
CA ASP A 121 -7.21 -6.09 3.46
C ASP A 121 -5.70 -6.37 3.32
N VAL A 122 -4.96 -6.25 4.41
CA VAL A 122 -3.50 -6.50 4.41
C VAL A 122 -3.15 -7.42 5.57
N ILE A 123 -2.31 -8.43 5.29
CA ILE A 123 -1.76 -9.31 6.31
C ILE A 123 -0.42 -8.71 6.77
N VAL A 124 -0.35 -8.34 8.04
CA VAL A 124 0.93 -7.94 8.65
C VAL A 124 1.69 -9.20 9.04
N ILE A 125 2.93 -9.29 8.63
CA ILE A 125 3.81 -10.44 8.85
C ILE A 125 5.13 -10.02 9.50
N GLN A 126 5.83 -10.96 10.12
CA GLN A 126 7.22 -10.80 10.55
C GLN A 126 8.18 -10.99 9.36
N LYS A 127 9.48 -10.76 9.58
CA LYS A 127 10.53 -10.93 8.55
C LYS A 127 10.64 -12.36 8.02
N ASP A 128 10.29 -13.36 8.82
CA ASP A 128 10.26 -14.78 8.47
C ASP A 128 8.96 -15.22 7.76
N GLY A 129 7.99 -14.32 7.64
CA GLY A 129 6.69 -14.57 6.99
C GLY A 129 5.57 -14.97 7.93
N GLU A 130 5.85 -15.17 9.22
CA GLU A 130 4.84 -15.52 10.21
C GLU A 130 3.82 -14.36 10.41
N GLY A 131 2.54 -14.73 10.53
CA GLY A 131 1.45 -13.76 10.61
C GLY A 131 1.39 -13.04 11.95
N VAL A 132 1.41 -11.71 11.91
CA VAL A 132 1.21 -10.83 13.07
C VAL A 132 -0.27 -10.50 13.24
N CYS A 133 -0.92 -10.00 12.19
CA CYS A 133 -2.36 -9.73 12.21
C CYS A 133 -2.94 -9.58 10.80
N HIS A 134 -4.24 -9.87 10.66
CA HIS A 134 -5.03 -9.56 9.47
C HIS A 134 -5.72 -8.21 9.63
N ARG A 135 -5.18 -7.18 8.99
CA ARG A 135 -5.75 -5.83 9.01
C ARG A 135 -6.93 -5.74 8.05
N LYS A 136 -8.13 -6.03 8.59
CA LYS A 136 -9.38 -5.86 7.85
C LYS A 136 -9.68 -4.38 7.66
N MET A 137 -9.86 -3.98 6.41
CA MET A 137 -10.14 -2.58 6.07
C MET A 137 -11.60 -2.23 6.32
N ILE A 138 -11.83 -1.00 6.74
CA ILE A 138 -13.13 -0.33 6.73
C ILE A 138 -12.98 0.96 5.93
N LEU A 139 -14.10 1.48 5.40
CA LEU A 139 -14.07 2.76 4.71
C LEU A 139 -13.62 3.87 5.66
N PRO A 140 -12.45 4.48 5.43
CA PRO A 140 -12.01 5.63 6.20
C PRO A 140 -12.99 6.80 6.03
N THR A 141 -13.15 7.60 7.06
CA THR A 141 -13.96 8.82 7.02
C THR A 141 -13.07 10.04 7.03
N LEU A 142 -13.50 11.11 6.37
CA LEU A 142 -12.73 12.35 6.27
C LEU A 142 -12.30 12.86 7.65
N SER A 143 -13.25 13.00 8.58
CA SER A 143 -12.96 13.54 9.92
C SER A 143 -11.93 12.70 10.66
N HIS A 144 -12.08 11.36 10.66
CA HIS A 144 -11.14 10.47 11.36
C HIS A 144 -9.76 10.44 10.69
N THR A 145 -9.70 10.39 9.35
CA THR A 145 -8.43 10.38 8.62
C THR A 145 -7.66 11.68 8.81
N TRP A 146 -8.35 12.81 8.78
CA TRP A 146 -7.74 14.13 8.88
C TRP A 146 -7.27 14.47 10.29
N THR A 147 -8.05 14.08 11.33
CA THR A 147 -7.77 14.52 12.71
C THR A 147 -7.28 13.43 13.66
N CYS A 148 -7.30 12.16 13.25
CA CYS A 148 -6.88 11.05 14.12
C CYS A 148 -5.74 10.27 13.48
N HIS A 149 -6.07 9.33 12.58
CA HIS A 149 -5.07 8.57 11.84
C HIS A 149 -5.63 7.99 10.54
N PHE A 150 -4.76 7.74 9.58
CA PHE A 150 -5.09 6.98 8.39
C PHE A 150 -5.16 5.49 8.71
N GLY A 151 -6.35 4.90 8.57
CA GLY A 151 -6.61 3.53 9.00
C GLY A 151 -6.31 2.46 7.96
N ALA A 152 -5.87 2.84 6.75
CA ALA A 152 -5.53 1.92 5.67
C ALA A 152 -4.02 1.66 5.59
N LEU A 153 -3.64 0.47 5.09
CA LEU A 153 -2.28 0.17 4.69
C LEU A 153 -2.20 0.28 3.16
N THR A 154 -1.21 0.99 2.69
CA THR A 154 -1.08 1.42 1.29
C THR A 154 -0.88 0.26 0.32
N ALA A 155 -0.26 -0.84 0.77
CA ALA A 155 -0.13 -2.07 0.00
C ALA A 155 -1.48 -2.67 -0.49
N GLY A 156 -2.59 -2.35 0.18
CA GLY A 156 -3.93 -2.76 -0.20
C GLY A 156 -4.71 -1.71 -1.01
N ILE A 157 -4.08 -0.63 -1.48
CA ILE A 157 -4.76 0.47 -2.18
C ILE A 157 -4.51 0.39 -3.68
N PHE A 158 -5.61 0.37 -4.44
CA PHE A 158 -5.60 0.44 -5.91
C PHE A 158 -6.50 1.58 -6.35
N PHE A 159 -6.07 2.36 -7.33
CA PHE A 159 -6.80 3.57 -7.72
C PHE A 159 -6.79 3.80 -9.24
N SER A 160 -7.83 4.47 -9.71
CA SER A 160 -7.97 4.81 -11.13
C SER A 160 -6.86 5.76 -11.59
N ARG A 161 -6.36 5.56 -12.79
CA ARG A 161 -5.45 6.49 -13.50
C ARG A 161 -6.00 7.91 -13.53
N LYS A 162 -7.30 8.09 -13.55
CA LYS A 162 -7.97 9.40 -13.50
C LYS A 162 -7.50 10.26 -12.33
N LEU A 163 -7.16 9.68 -11.18
CA LEU A 163 -6.64 10.45 -10.05
C LEU A 163 -5.28 11.08 -10.35
N VAL A 164 -4.43 10.35 -11.09
CA VAL A 164 -3.13 10.88 -11.56
C VAL A 164 -3.32 11.97 -12.61
N GLU A 165 -4.23 11.76 -13.56
CA GLU A 165 -4.57 12.72 -14.62
C GLU A 165 -5.22 13.99 -14.06
N ASP A 166 -6.03 13.87 -13.02
CA ASP A 166 -6.63 14.98 -12.25
C ASP A 166 -5.57 15.73 -11.38
N GLY A 167 -4.30 15.31 -11.39
CA GLY A 167 -3.23 15.92 -10.61
C GLY A 167 -3.24 15.55 -9.11
N LEU A 168 -4.04 14.56 -8.70
CA LEU A 168 -4.08 14.08 -7.31
C LEU A 168 -2.88 13.15 -7.02
N LEU A 169 -1.69 13.72 -7.09
CA LEU A 169 -0.41 13.07 -6.74
C LEU A 169 -0.11 13.25 -5.24
N PHE A 170 0.87 12.52 -4.72
CA PHE A 170 1.32 12.63 -3.33
C PHE A 170 2.05 13.96 -3.10
N ASP A 171 1.79 14.61 -1.97
CA ASP A 171 2.50 15.84 -1.56
C ASP A 171 3.88 15.48 -1.01
N THR A 172 4.93 15.80 -1.76
CA THR A 172 6.32 15.48 -1.40
C THR A 172 6.87 16.30 -0.24
N SER A 173 6.14 17.29 0.24
CA SER A 173 6.50 18.03 1.46
C SER A 173 6.22 17.22 2.74
N TYR A 174 5.48 16.11 2.64
CA TYR A 174 5.33 15.07 3.66
C TYR A 174 6.19 13.87 3.25
N LEU A 175 7.13 13.48 4.08
CA LEU A 175 8.00 12.33 3.79
C LEU A 175 7.46 11.00 4.34
N ILE A 176 6.53 11.05 5.32
CA ILE A 176 5.99 9.89 6.00
C ILE A 176 4.46 9.82 5.93
N ALA A 177 3.77 10.94 6.06
CA ALA A 177 2.31 11.02 6.19
C ALA A 177 1.60 11.50 4.90
N SER A 178 2.27 11.50 3.75
CA SER A 178 1.67 11.95 2.49
C SER A 178 0.51 11.05 2.02
N ASP A 179 0.48 9.78 2.40
CA ASP A 179 -0.64 8.87 2.17
C ASP A 179 -1.92 9.34 2.88
N ALA A 180 -1.82 9.75 4.14
CA ALA A 180 -2.93 10.30 4.92
C ALA A 180 -3.38 11.65 4.36
N GLU A 181 -2.45 12.51 3.96
CA GLU A 181 -2.73 13.79 3.30
C GLU A 181 -3.45 13.57 1.96
N TRP A 182 -2.89 12.71 1.10
CA TRP A 182 -3.45 12.37 -0.20
C TRP A 182 -4.86 11.80 -0.07
N TYR A 183 -5.07 10.87 0.86
CA TYR A 183 -6.37 10.28 1.09
C TYR A 183 -7.38 11.30 1.62
N THR A 184 -6.93 12.26 2.42
CA THR A 184 -7.76 13.40 2.87
C THR A 184 -8.23 14.24 1.67
N ARG A 185 -7.35 14.54 0.70
CA ARG A 185 -7.72 15.23 -0.55
C ARG A 185 -8.70 14.41 -1.39
N ILE A 186 -8.49 13.10 -1.51
CA ILE A 186 -9.40 12.16 -2.20
C ILE A 186 -10.82 12.26 -1.62
N LEU A 187 -10.95 12.20 -0.29
CA LEU A 187 -12.25 12.29 0.38
C LEU A 187 -12.89 13.69 0.24
N ARG A 188 -12.09 14.75 0.29
CA ARG A 188 -12.58 16.14 0.07
C ARG A 188 -13.05 16.37 -1.36
N ALA A 189 -12.42 15.72 -2.31
CA ALA A 189 -12.83 15.75 -3.72
C ALA A 189 -14.04 14.82 -4.02
N HIS A 190 -14.66 14.25 -2.99
CA HIS A 190 -15.82 13.35 -3.11
C HIS A 190 -15.59 12.16 -4.04
N LYS A 191 -14.36 11.71 -4.17
CA LYS A 191 -14.01 10.53 -4.99
C LYS A 191 -14.62 9.27 -4.39
N ARG A 192 -15.05 8.35 -5.26
CA ARG A 192 -15.73 7.12 -4.85
C ARG A 192 -14.73 6.06 -4.37
N VAL A 193 -14.87 5.65 -3.12
CA VAL A 193 -14.02 4.64 -2.49
C VAL A 193 -14.84 3.41 -2.13
N LYS A 194 -14.35 2.21 -2.45
CA LYS A 194 -14.99 0.93 -2.10
C LYS A 194 -14.02 -0.05 -1.45
N LEU A 195 -14.57 -0.95 -0.62
CA LEU A 195 -13.85 -2.06 -0.03
C LEU A 195 -13.92 -3.28 -0.94
N MET A 196 -12.81 -3.98 -1.06
CA MET A 196 -12.76 -5.29 -1.72
C MET A 196 -13.11 -6.44 -0.79
N ARG A 197 -12.84 -6.29 0.51
CA ARG A 197 -13.04 -7.31 1.56
C ARG A 197 -12.30 -8.62 1.27
N ILE A 198 -11.11 -8.52 0.71
CA ILE A 198 -10.20 -9.63 0.43
C ILE A 198 -8.79 -9.22 0.81
N PRO A 199 -7.96 -10.16 1.28
CA PRO A 199 -6.52 -9.90 1.48
C PRO A 199 -5.86 -9.59 0.14
N ALA A 200 -5.15 -8.46 0.09
CA ALA A 200 -4.50 -7.98 -1.13
C ALA A 200 -2.99 -8.14 -1.10
N ALA A 201 -2.38 -7.87 0.04
CA ALA A 201 -0.94 -7.82 0.18
C ALA A 201 -0.49 -8.23 1.57
N THR A 202 0.81 -8.46 1.70
CA THR A 202 1.49 -8.54 2.99
C THR A 202 2.29 -7.28 3.25
N PHE A 203 2.41 -6.92 4.53
CA PHE A 203 3.21 -5.82 5.06
C PHE A 203 4.17 -6.36 6.11
N VAL A 204 5.47 -6.10 6.00
CA VAL A 204 6.46 -6.60 6.95
C VAL A 204 6.54 -5.67 8.17
N ASP A 205 6.30 -6.21 9.37
CA ASP A 205 6.58 -5.52 10.63
C ASP A 205 8.06 -5.71 10.99
N SER A 206 8.90 -4.82 10.50
CA SER A 206 10.35 -4.86 10.76
C SER A 206 10.73 -4.34 12.16
N GLY A 207 9.79 -3.71 12.87
CA GLY A 207 10.06 -2.96 14.11
C GLY A 207 10.63 -1.55 13.88
N GLU A 208 11.12 -1.25 12.68
CA GLU A 208 11.74 0.03 12.29
C GLU A 208 10.84 0.86 11.36
N ASN A 209 9.52 0.65 11.44
CA ASN A 209 8.58 1.32 10.53
C ASN A 209 8.61 2.84 10.73
N LEU A 210 8.85 3.58 9.66
CA LEU A 210 8.97 5.04 9.62
C LEU A 210 7.78 5.78 10.27
N GLY A 211 6.59 5.20 10.22
CA GLY A 211 5.36 5.80 10.77
C GLY A 211 5.32 5.96 12.30
N LEU A 212 6.35 5.54 13.04
CA LEU A 212 6.41 5.62 14.52
C LEU A 212 7.40 6.68 15.04
N GLY A 213 8.24 7.22 14.18
CA GLY A 213 9.28 8.18 14.58
C GLY A 213 8.72 9.58 14.88
N PRO A 214 9.52 10.45 15.53
CA PRO A 214 9.15 11.84 15.87
C PRO A 214 8.69 12.66 14.65
N ARG A 215 9.28 12.41 13.49
CA ARG A 215 8.92 13.07 12.23
C ARG A 215 7.50 12.67 11.78
N ALA A 216 7.11 11.41 11.92
CA ALA A 216 5.75 10.97 11.60
C ALA A 216 4.71 11.66 12.49
N VAL A 217 5.04 11.86 13.77
CA VAL A 217 4.20 12.61 14.71
C VAL A 217 4.05 14.07 14.26
N ALA A 218 5.16 14.74 13.97
CA ALA A 218 5.15 16.14 13.53
C ALA A 218 4.39 16.35 12.22
N GLU A 219 4.56 15.46 11.23
CA GLU A 219 3.82 15.54 9.96
C GLU A 219 2.32 15.27 10.16
N ARG A 220 1.96 14.38 11.07
CA ARG A 220 0.57 14.12 11.41
C ARG A 220 -0.08 15.31 12.14
N GLU A 221 0.63 15.95 13.06
CA GLU A 221 0.18 17.19 13.72
C GLU A 221 0.03 18.34 12.72
N ARG A 222 0.96 18.46 11.76
CA ARG A 222 0.85 19.40 10.64
C ARG A 222 -0.41 19.13 9.83
N LEU A 223 -0.70 17.90 9.46
CA LEU A 223 -1.93 17.53 8.71
C LEU A 223 -3.18 17.86 9.54
N ASP A 224 -3.22 17.46 10.81
CA ASP A 224 -4.32 17.77 11.73
C ASP A 224 -4.57 19.27 11.86
N SER A 225 -3.51 20.08 11.92
CA SER A 225 -3.63 21.54 12.04
C SER A 225 -4.36 22.19 10.86
N THR A 226 -4.39 21.54 9.69
CA THR A 226 -5.13 22.01 8.50
C THR A 226 -6.62 21.67 8.55
N ALA A 227 -7.06 20.85 9.52
CA ALA A 227 -8.46 20.47 9.65
C ALA A 227 -9.29 21.56 10.31
N PRO A 228 -10.58 21.72 9.94
CA PRO A 228 -11.49 22.65 10.59
C PRO A 228 -11.55 22.45 12.11
N LEU A 229 -11.62 23.54 12.88
CA LEU A 229 -11.61 23.52 14.36
C LEU A 229 -12.68 22.59 14.96
N TYR A 230 -13.89 22.56 14.38
CA TYR A 230 -14.97 21.70 14.83
C TYR A 230 -14.62 20.20 14.67
N MET A 231 -13.92 19.82 13.58
CA MET A 231 -13.46 18.44 13.40
C MET A 231 -12.40 18.06 14.44
N ARG A 232 -11.48 18.97 14.74
CA ARG A 232 -10.44 18.75 15.74
C ARG A 232 -11.04 18.64 17.15
N GLY A 233 -12.01 19.50 17.49
CA GLY A 233 -12.71 19.46 18.78
C GLY A 233 -13.54 18.19 19.00
N LEU A 234 -14.05 17.59 17.93
CA LEU A 234 -14.84 16.36 17.98
C LEU A 234 -14.02 15.07 17.79
N ARG A 235 -12.68 15.13 17.90
CA ARG A 235 -11.79 13.96 17.76
C ARG A 235 -12.23 12.73 18.59
N PRO A 236 -12.63 12.83 19.87
CA PRO A 236 -13.10 11.66 20.63
C PRO A 236 -14.31 10.98 19.97
N LEU A 237 -15.22 11.78 19.41
CA LEU A 237 -16.40 11.25 18.69
C LEU A 237 -15.97 10.48 17.41
N TRP A 238 -15.03 11.01 16.64
CA TRP A 238 -14.55 10.32 15.43
C TRP A 238 -13.85 9.00 15.75
N ILE A 239 -13.11 8.94 16.85
CA ILE A 239 -12.50 7.70 17.36
C ILE A 239 -13.58 6.70 17.74
N LEU A 240 -14.61 7.12 18.48
CA LEU A 240 -15.72 6.26 18.88
C LEU A 240 -16.48 5.71 17.67
N LEU A 241 -16.83 6.59 16.73
CA LEU A 241 -17.52 6.20 15.48
C LEU A 241 -16.67 5.24 14.62
N HIS A 242 -15.36 5.45 14.55
CA HIS A 242 -14.46 4.54 13.84
C HIS A 242 -14.44 3.15 14.50
N ARG A 243 -14.33 3.08 15.82
CA ARG A 243 -14.39 1.81 16.57
C ARG A 243 -15.72 1.09 16.37
N PHE A 244 -16.83 1.82 16.44
CA PHE A 244 -18.16 1.28 16.19
C PHE A 244 -18.31 0.74 14.76
N LYS A 245 -17.85 1.48 13.75
CA LYS A 245 -17.81 1.01 12.36
C LYS A 245 -16.98 -0.27 12.21
N ARG A 246 -15.80 -0.36 12.86
CA ARG A 246 -14.99 -1.58 12.87
C ARG A 246 -15.72 -2.76 13.50
N PHE A 247 -16.45 -2.52 14.59
CA PHE A 247 -17.25 -3.55 15.25
C PHE A 247 -18.37 -4.07 14.34
N ILE A 248 -19.20 -3.19 13.79
CA ILE A 248 -20.29 -3.57 12.86
C ILE A 248 -19.74 -4.28 11.61
N ALA A 249 -18.62 -3.82 11.07
CA ALA A 249 -17.99 -4.42 9.92
C ALA A 249 -17.37 -5.81 10.20
N GLY A 250 -17.42 -6.31 11.44
CA GLY A 250 -16.79 -7.56 11.83
C GLY A 250 -15.25 -7.52 11.74
N ALA A 251 -14.66 -6.32 11.75
CA ALA A 251 -13.22 -6.15 11.58
C ALA A 251 -12.40 -6.64 12.78
N HIS A 252 -13.04 -7.03 13.87
CA HIS A 252 -12.42 -7.63 15.04
C HIS A 252 -12.54 -9.16 15.07
N ARG A 253 -13.26 -9.76 14.11
CA ARG A 253 -13.45 -11.21 14.06
C ARG A 253 -12.19 -11.85 13.47
N ALA A 254 -11.50 -12.66 14.28
CA ALA A 254 -10.40 -13.49 13.83
C ALA A 254 -10.96 -14.61 12.93
N GLU A 255 -10.21 -14.95 11.88
CA GLU A 255 -10.58 -15.98 10.91
C GLU A 255 -9.36 -16.82 10.57
N SER A 256 -9.62 -18.03 10.09
CA SER A 256 -8.59 -18.83 9.45
C SER A 256 -8.21 -18.22 8.11
N ILE A 257 -6.93 -18.06 7.86
CA ILE A 257 -6.41 -17.40 6.66
C ILE A 257 -5.13 -18.06 6.19
N ASP A 258 -5.06 -18.21 4.86
CA ASP A 258 -3.86 -18.68 4.16
C ASP A 258 -3.23 -17.52 3.40
N TRP A 259 -1.91 -17.49 3.35
CA TRP A 259 -1.18 -16.59 2.47
C TRP A 259 0.11 -17.22 1.99
N SER A 260 0.66 -16.69 0.93
CA SER A 260 1.97 -17.13 0.44
C SER A 260 2.79 -15.95 -0.07
N ILE A 261 4.08 -15.99 0.23
CA ILE A 261 5.04 -14.93 -0.08
C ILE A 261 6.34 -15.51 -0.63
N TYR A 262 7.10 -14.68 -1.31
CA TYR A 262 8.51 -14.95 -1.59
C TYR A 262 9.35 -14.62 -0.35
N VAL A 263 10.32 -15.46 -0.06
CA VAL A 263 11.38 -15.15 0.90
C VAL A 263 12.70 -14.98 0.14
N SER A 264 13.67 -14.31 0.76
CA SER A 264 14.97 -14.06 0.11
C SER A 264 15.54 -15.35 -0.48
N ARG A 265 15.93 -15.28 -1.76
CA ARG A 265 16.49 -16.37 -2.57
C ARG A 265 15.54 -17.53 -2.91
N SER A 266 14.29 -17.53 -2.48
CA SER A 266 13.35 -18.58 -2.92
C SER A 266 12.98 -18.40 -4.39
N SER A 267 12.79 -19.50 -5.12
CA SER A 267 12.32 -19.50 -6.52
C SER A 267 10.81 -19.54 -6.61
N SER A 268 10.12 -19.85 -5.53
CA SER A 268 8.66 -19.97 -5.44
C SER A 268 8.15 -19.38 -4.14
N ARG A 269 6.85 -19.14 -4.09
CA ARG A 269 6.18 -18.70 -2.86
C ARG A 269 6.20 -19.80 -1.80
N ILE A 270 6.35 -19.39 -0.55
CA ILE A 270 6.18 -20.24 0.63
C ILE A 270 4.81 -19.96 1.21
N GLY A 271 4.05 -21.04 1.47
CA GLY A 271 2.71 -20.96 2.05
C GLY A 271 2.74 -20.91 3.57
N TYR A 272 1.83 -20.13 4.14
CA TYR A 272 1.59 -19.96 5.58
C TYR A 272 0.10 -20.13 5.87
N HIS A 273 -0.21 -20.57 7.08
CA HIS A 273 -1.58 -20.75 7.55
C HIS A 273 -1.71 -20.30 9.01
N ALA A 274 -2.78 -19.59 9.32
CA ALA A 274 -3.14 -19.26 10.70
C ALA A 274 -4.63 -19.53 10.94
N LYS A 275 -4.95 -20.36 11.95
CA LYS A 275 -6.35 -20.73 12.28
C LYS A 275 -7.16 -19.56 12.83
N ASN A 276 -6.54 -18.66 13.62
CA ASN A 276 -7.20 -17.52 14.28
C ASN A 276 -6.26 -16.33 14.31
N LEU A 277 -5.92 -15.81 13.13
CA LEU A 277 -5.04 -14.65 13.06
C LEU A 277 -5.77 -13.42 13.64
N ARG A 278 -5.14 -12.79 14.64
CA ARG A 278 -5.70 -11.58 15.26
C ARG A 278 -5.90 -10.48 14.22
N THR A 279 -6.83 -9.55 14.49
CA THR A 279 -7.14 -8.45 13.55
C THR A 279 -6.58 -7.10 14.01
N THR A 280 -5.96 -7.08 15.18
CA THR A 280 -5.33 -5.89 15.76
C THR A 280 -3.82 -6.06 15.78
N TRP A 281 -3.11 -5.02 15.39
CA TRP A 281 -1.66 -4.98 15.39
C TRP A 281 -1.16 -4.74 16.81
N PRO A 282 -0.43 -5.67 17.46
CA PRO A 282 0.03 -5.51 18.83
C PRO A 282 1.04 -4.36 18.96
N GLY A 283 1.03 -3.68 20.11
CA GLY A 283 1.99 -2.59 20.40
C GLY A 283 1.74 -1.26 19.66
N ARG A 284 0.76 -1.22 18.73
CA ARG A 284 0.44 -0.01 17.96
C ARG A 284 -0.88 0.67 18.36
N PHE A 285 -1.47 0.25 19.46
CA PHE A 285 -2.56 0.97 20.08
C PHE A 285 -2.01 1.95 21.11
N TRP A 286 -2.19 3.25 20.80
CA TRP A 286 -2.01 4.36 21.74
C TRP A 286 -0.58 4.71 22.19
N SER A 287 0.25 5.20 21.31
CA SER A 287 1.07 6.34 21.66
C SER A 287 0.23 7.59 21.37
N ARG A 288 -0.06 8.32 22.42
CA ARG A 288 -0.93 9.47 22.68
C ARG A 288 -1.11 10.47 21.56
#